data_e142542dad651f64004b6050b5ddaabc
#
_entry.id   e142542dad651f64004b6050b5ddaabc
#
_cell.length_a   1.000
_cell.length_b   1.000
_cell.length_c   1.000
_cell.angle_alpha   90.00
_cell.angle_beta   90.00
_cell.angle_gamma   90.00
#
_symmetry.space_group_name_H-M   'P 1'
#
loop_
_entity.id
_entity.type
_entity.pdbx_description
1 polymer ?
#
loop_
_entity_poly.entity_id
_entity_poly.type
_entity_poly.pdbx_seq_one_letter_code
_entity_poly.pdbx_strand_id
1 'polypeptide(L)'
;INVSFEDFRPIDNKTISYGLNAIKNVGTKALETIIKERISSGPYKNIFDICSRVEQQKVNKRVLESLVYSGSMDSLEGSRAQNLDAVDIAIKYGQKIQQEVDKNQVDLFGTGESQNELIKTPTLGNSEEWSEKEALSKEMEVLGLYVSGHPLLEHADDLEEFTTVSFEEGQEISKKDTVLVGGMITKIVRRYDKRNREMAFFDLDCLGGHAEIVVCLLYTSDAADDSQC
;
A
#
# COMPACT_ATOMS: atom_id res chain seq x y z
N ILE A 1 -11.38 -1.37 3.82
CA ILE A 1 -12.08 -0.23 4.43
C ILE A 1 -13.35 -0.64 5.17
N ASN A 2 -14.06 -1.64 4.69
CA ASN A 2 -15.34 -2.07 5.26
C ASN A 2 -15.24 -3.03 6.46
N VAL A 3 -14.10 -3.68 6.69
CA VAL A 3 -13.89 -4.67 7.77
C VAL A 3 -12.77 -4.28 8.73
N SER A 4 -11.70 -3.65 8.26
CA SER A 4 -10.53 -3.29 9.07
C SER A 4 -10.85 -2.16 10.06
N PHE A 5 -10.03 -2.08 11.10
CA PHE A 5 -10.09 -1.06 12.14
C PHE A 5 -8.78 -0.26 12.18
N GLU A 6 -8.65 0.65 13.13
CA GLU A 6 -7.45 1.46 13.31
C GLU A 6 -6.22 0.58 13.54
N ASP A 7 -6.31 -0.39 14.43
CA ASP A 7 -5.21 -1.26 14.82
C ASP A 7 -5.37 -2.67 14.27
N PHE A 8 -4.26 -3.41 14.21
CA PHE A 8 -4.24 -4.83 13.87
C PHE A 8 -5.10 -5.62 14.84
N ARG A 9 -5.95 -6.51 14.31
CA ARG A 9 -6.82 -7.36 15.12
C ARG A 9 -6.76 -8.81 14.65
N PRO A 10 -6.59 -9.78 15.55
CA PRO A 10 -6.74 -11.18 15.18
C PRO A 10 -8.20 -11.44 14.78
N ILE A 11 -8.40 -12.05 13.61
CA ILE A 11 -9.71 -12.53 13.16
C ILE A 11 -9.90 -13.97 13.67
N ASP A 12 -8.85 -14.77 13.53
CA ASP A 12 -8.75 -16.16 14.01
C ASP A 12 -7.29 -16.51 14.35
N ASN A 13 -7.00 -17.80 14.58
CA ASN A 13 -5.67 -18.27 14.98
C ASN A 13 -4.61 -18.14 13.83
N LYS A 14 -5.02 -17.83 12.61
CA LYS A 14 -4.13 -17.77 11.44
C LYS A 14 -4.24 -16.45 10.68
N THR A 15 -5.27 -15.64 10.95
CA THR A 15 -5.61 -14.46 10.17
C THR A 15 -5.61 -13.22 11.05
N ILE A 16 -4.91 -12.19 10.60
CA ILE A 16 -4.87 -10.87 11.24
C ILE A 16 -5.48 -9.85 10.28
N SER A 17 -6.44 -9.06 10.77
CA SER A 17 -6.90 -7.87 10.05
C SER A 17 -5.84 -6.80 10.11
N TYR A 18 -5.48 -6.26 8.96
CA TYR A 18 -4.51 -5.16 8.87
C TYR A 18 -5.07 -3.89 9.51
N GLY A 19 -4.26 -3.24 10.35
CA GLY A 19 -4.60 -1.98 10.99
C GLY A 19 -4.43 -0.80 10.05
N LEU A 20 -5.50 -0.05 9.81
CA LEU A 20 -5.49 1.06 8.86
C LEU A 20 -4.56 2.22 9.27
N ASN A 21 -4.22 2.35 10.56
CA ASN A 21 -3.22 3.32 11.06
C ASN A 21 -1.80 3.06 10.53
N ALA A 22 -1.50 1.83 10.10
CA ALA A 22 -0.21 1.48 9.54
C ALA A 22 -0.04 1.94 8.08
N ILE A 23 -1.11 2.41 7.44
CA ILE A 23 -1.06 2.96 6.08
C ILE A 23 -0.48 4.37 6.15
N LYS A 24 0.59 4.59 5.42
CA LYS A 24 1.26 5.89 5.31
C LYS A 24 0.29 6.96 4.82
N ASN A 25 0.39 8.16 5.37
CA ASN A 25 -0.48 9.32 5.09
C ASN A 25 -1.94 9.19 5.57
N VAL A 26 -2.32 8.10 6.21
CA VAL A 26 -3.66 7.91 6.76
C VAL A 26 -3.60 8.19 8.26
N GLY A 27 -4.06 9.39 8.64
CA GLY A 27 -4.02 9.81 10.04
C GLY A 27 -5.21 9.31 10.86
N THR A 28 -5.01 9.16 12.17
CA THR A 28 -6.02 8.65 13.13
C THR A 28 -7.37 9.39 13.02
N LYS A 29 -7.38 10.73 12.88
CA LYS A 29 -8.62 11.51 12.75
C LYS A 29 -9.42 11.18 11.50
N ALA A 30 -8.75 10.85 10.40
CA ALA A 30 -9.42 10.43 9.17
C ALA A 30 -10.06 9.04 9.38
N LEU A 31 -9.34 8.12 10.01
CA LEU A 31 -9.82 6.77 10.30
C LEU A 31 -10.99 6.77 11.29
N GLU A 32 -10.89 7.51 12.37
CA GLU A 32 -12.00 7.68 13.32
C GLU A 32 -13.28 8.13 12.62
N THR A 33 -13.17 9.10 11.70
CA THR A 33 -14.31 9.59 10.92
C THR A 33 -14.87 8.52 10.01
N ILE A 34 -14.02 7.81 9.25
CA ILE A 34 -14.42 6.75 8.33
C ILE A 34 -15.07 5.57 9.10
N ILE A 35 -14.43 5.11 10.17
CA ILE A 35 -14.89 3.95 10.94
C ILE A 35 -16.19 4.27 11.69
N LYS A 36 -16.28 5.44 12.31
CA LYS A 36 -17.48 5.89 13.01
C LYS A 36 -18.69 5.96 12.05
N GLU A 37 -18.48 6.55 10.87
CA GLU A 37 -19.52 6.67 9.86
C GLU A 37 -19.95 5.32 9.31
N ARG A 38 -18.99 4.41 9.06
CA ARG A 38 -19.29 3.03 8.69
C ARG A 38 -20.13 2.29 9.72
N ILE A 39 -19.83 2.47 11.01
CA ILE A 39 -20.57 1.83 12.10
C ILE A 39 -21.99 2.37 12.21
N SER A 40 -22.17 3.68 12.02
CA SER A 40 -23.49 4.34 12.15
C SER A 40 -24.41 4.11 10.95
N SER A 41 -23.85 4.12 9.73
CA SER A 41 -24.64 4.14 8.48
C SER A 41 -24.38 2.92 7.57
N GLY A 42 -23.63 1.92 8.06
CA GLY A 42 -23.32 0.69 7.34
C GLY A 42 -22.13 0.79 6.39
N PRO A 43 -21.78 -0.33 5.73
CA PRO A 43 -20.61 -0.43 4.85
C PRO A 43 -20.70 0.54 3.68
N TYR A 44 -19.53 0.98 3.21
CA TYR A 44 -19.41 1.81 2.01
C TYR A 44 -19.57 0.98 0.75
N LYS A 45 -20.22 1.57 -0.27
CA LYS A 45 -20.47 0.93 -1.57
C LYS A 45 -19.36 1.25 -2.59
N ASN A 46 -18.99 2.50 -2.68
CA ASN A 46 -17.97 3.01 -3.61
C ASN A 46 -17.30 4.26 -3.05
N ILE A 47 -16.33 4.80 -3.77
CA ILE A 47 -15.58 6.00 -3.36
C ILE A 47 -16.47 7.25 -3.24
N PHE A 48 -17.52 7.37 -4.06
CA PHE A 48 -18.47 8.49 -3.98
C PHE A 48 -19.29 8.43 -2.70
N ASP A 49 -19.69 7.24 -2.27
CA ASP A 49 -20.41 7.02 -1.02
C ASP A 49 -19.53 7.40 0.19
N ILE A 50 -18.24 7.04 0.18
CA ILE A 50 -17.30 7.50 1.21
C ILE A 50 -17.28 9.03 1.25
N CYS A 51 -17.00 9.68 0.11
CA CYS A 51 -16.83 11.12 0.05
C CYS A 51 -18.10 11.92 0.38
N SER A 52 -19.29 11.37 0.15
CA SER A 52 -20.55 12.00 0.50
C SER A 52 -20.88 11.93 2.00
N ARG A 53 -20.37 10.91 2.70
CA ARG A 53 -20.68 10.63 4.10
C ARG A 53 -19.64 11.13 5.09
N VAL A 54 -18.35 11.25 4.68
CA VAL A 54 -17.27 11.65 5.57
C VAL A 54 -16.95 13.15 5.48
N GLU A 55 -16.43 13.71 6.57
CA GLU A 55 -15.96 15.10 6.60
C GLU A 55 -14.71 15.27 5.71
N GLN A 56 -14.84 16.01 4.62
CA GLN A 56 -13.79 16.24 3.63
C GLN A 56 -12.52 16.91 4.21
N GLN A 57 -12.66 17.68 5.27
CA GLN A 57 -11.51 18.31 5.94
C GLN A 57 -10.60 17.29 6.63
N LYS A 58 -11.14 16.14 7.05
CA LYS A 58 -10.40 15.07 7.72
C LYS A 58 -9.93 14.01 6.74
N VAL A 59 -10.74 13.71 5.70
CA VAL A 59 -10.47 12.70 4.68
C VAL A 59 -10.14 13.39 3.37
N ASN A 60 -8.89 13.85 3.25
CA ASN A 60 -8.41 14.57 2.07
C ASN A 60 -7.96 13.63 0.94
N LYS A 61 -7.60 14.21 -0.21
CA LYS A 61 -7.13 13.50 -1.41
C LYS A 61 -6.03 12.49 -1.09
N ARG A 62 -5.00 12.88 -0.33
CA ARG A 62 -3.85 12.01 -0.01
C ARG A 62 -4.24 10.80 0.82
N VAL A 63 -5.21 10.95 1.72
CA VAL A 63 -5.77 9.83 2.50
C VAL A 63 -6.47 8.85 1.57
N LEU A 64 -7.33 9.34 0.66
CA LEU A 64 -8.06 8.49 -0.29
C LEU A 64 -7.11 7.76 -1.24
N GLU A 65 -6.11 8.45 -1.81
CA GLU A 65 -5.09 7.85 -2.66
C GLU A 65 -4.33 6.74 -1.91
N SER A 66 -3.91 6.98 -0.66
CA SER A 66 -3.20 5.98 0.14
C SER A 66 -4.09 4.77 0.50
N LEU A 67 -5.38 4.98 0.72
CA LEU A 67 -6.35 3.89 0.92
C LEU A 67 -6.56 3.07 -0.36
N VAL A 68 -6.55 3.69 -1.53
CA VAL A 68 -6.60 2.99 -2.82
C VAL A 68 -5.31 2.20 -3.04
N TYR A 69 -4.13 2.83 -2.88
CA TYR A 69 -2.83 2.18 -3.08
C TYR A 69 -2.63 0.96 -2.19
N SER A 70 -3.10 1.02 -0.96
CA SER A 70 -3.01 -0.09 0.00
C SER A 70 -3.96 -1.26 -0.27
N GLY A 71 -4.84 -1.18 -1.28
CA GLY A 71 -5.89 -2.18 -1.50
C GLY A 71 -7.02 -2.15 -0.46
N SER A 72 -7.02 -1.18 0.46
CA SER A 72 -8.05 -1.09 1.51
C SER A 72 -9.46 -0.87 0.96
N MET A 73 -9.57 -0.43 -0.29
CA MET A 73 -10.83 -0.19 -0.99
C MET A 73 -11.24 -1.29 -1.97
N ASP A 74 -10.50 -2.41 -2.08
CA ASP A 74 -10.78 -3.49 -3.05
C ASP A 74 -12.14 -4.17 -2.84
N SER A 75 -12.74 -4.01 -1.67
CA SER A 75 -14.12 -4.46 -1.40
C SER A 75 -15.20 -3.53 -1.92
N LEU A 76 -14.83 -2.37 -2.46
CA LEU A 76 -15.74 -1.39 -3.06
C LEU A 76 -15.93 -1.67 -4.55
N GLU A 77 -16.88 -0.97 -5.15
CA GLU A 77 -17.10 -1.00 -6.59
C GLU A 77 -15.90 -0.42 -7.35
N GLY A 78 -15.48 -1.09 -8.42
CA GLY A 78 -14.40 -0.66 -9.32
C GLY A 78 -13.03 -1.16 -8.96
N SER A 79 -12.10 -1.08 -9.94
CA SER A 79 -10.70 -1.41 -9.75
C SER A 79 -9.94 -0.31 -8.98
N ARG A 80 -8.72 -0.61 -8.52
CA ARG A 80 -7.85 0.39 -7.88
C ARG A 80 -7.57 1.57 -8.81
N ALA A 81 -7.32 1.32 -10.10
CA ALA A 81 -7.10 2.36 -11.11
C ALA A 81 -8.32 3.27 -11.26
N GLN A 82 -9.52 2.67 -11.38
CA GLN A 82 -10.77 3.42 -11.49
C GLN A 82 -11.05 4.26 -10.23
N ASN A 83 -10.84 3.70 -9.06
CA ASN A 83 -11.01 4.41 -7.80
C ASN A 83 -10.02 5.56 -7.66
N LEU A 84 -8.75 5.39 -8.08
CA LEU A 84 -7.75 6.46 -8.07
C LEU A 84 -8.14 7.63 -8.97
N ASP A 85 -8.54 7.35 -10.21
CA ASP A 85 -8.96 8.36 -11.18
C ASP A 85 -10.22 9.09 -10.73
N ALA A 86 -11.07 8.42 -9.97
CA ALA A 86 -12.30 9.01 -9.44
C ALA A 86 -12.10 9.90 -8.21
N VAL A 87 -10.92 9.91 -7.55
CA VAL A 87 -10.69 10.62 -6.29
C VAL A 87 -11.10 12.09 -6.37
N ASP A 88 -10.63 12.83 -7.38
CA ASP A 88 -10.94 14.26 -7.51
C ASP A 88 -12.43 14.53 -7.78
N ILE A 89 -13.07 13.65 -8.53
CA ILE A 89 -14.50 13.74 -8.82
C ILE A 89 -15.31 13.41 -7.56
N ALA A 90 -14.89 12.39 -6.81
CA ALA A 90 -15.54 11.97 -5.58
C ALA A 90 -15.47 13.05 -4.49
N ILE A 91 -14.33 13.72 -4.35
CA ILE A 91 -14.17 14.84 -3.43
C ILE A 91 -15.13 15.98 -3.80
N LYS A 92 -15.17 16.39 -5.06
CA LYS A 92 -16.09 17.45 -5.53
C LYS A 92 -17.56 17.07 -5.34
N TYR A 93 -17.89 15.80 -5.59
CA TYR A 93 -19.23 15.27 -5.36
C TYR A 93 -19.59 15.34 -3.87
N GLY A 94 -18.74 14.86 -2.98
CA GLY A 94 -18.95 14.90 -1.54
C GLY A 94 -19.13 16.33 -1.02
N GLN A 95 -18.32 17.29 -1.50
CA GLN A 95 -18.46 18.71 -1.15
C GLN A 95 -19.82 19.28 -1.55
N LYS A 96 -20.32 18.94 -2.74
CA LYS A 96 -21.64 19.37 -3.18
C LYS A 96 -22.75 18.81 -2.29
N ILE A 97 -22.69 17.52 -1.97
CA ILE A 97 -23.68 16.87 -1.08
C ILE A 97 -23.70 17.54 0.28
N GLN A 98 -22.53 17.79 0.89
CA GLN A 98 -22.43 18.43 2.20
C GLN A 98 -22.98 19.87 2.18
N GLN A 99 -22.68 20.64 1.13
CA GLN A 99 -23.23 22.00 0.97
C GLN A 99 -24.75 22.02 0.85
N GLU A 100 -25.35 21.04 0.17
CA GLU A 100 -26.81 20.93 0.06
C GLU A 100 -27.45 20.53 1.40
N VAL A 101 -26.80 19.65 2.16
CA VAL A 101 -27.27 19.29 3.52
C VAL A 101 -27.23 20.51 4.42
N ASP A 102 -26.15 21.30 4.40
CA ASP A 102 -26.04 22.53 5.22
C ASP A 102 -27.06 23.56 4.83
N LYS A 103 -27.32 23.80 3.53
CA LYS A 103 -28.38 24.71 3.05
C LYS A 103 -29.76 24.27 3.52
N ASN A 104 -30.10 22.99 3.39
CA ASN A 104 -31.39 22.44 3.81
C ASN A 104 -31.61 22.54 5.33
N GLN A 105 -30.55 22.49 6.14
CA GLN A 105 -30.64 22.76 7.58
C GLN A 105 -30.94 24.23 7.90
N VAL A 106 -30.46 25.17 7.08
CA VAL A 106 -30.73 26.59 7.25
C VAL A 106 -32.16 26.95 6.78
N ASP A 107 -32.66 26.30 5.71
CA ASP A 107 -33.98 26.51 5.13
C ASP A 107 -35.14 25.98 5.99
N LEU A 108 -34.88 25.19 7.02
CA LEU A 108 -35.93 24.74 7.96
C LEU A 108 -36.56 25.94 8.74
N PHE A 109 -35.97 27.16 8.64
CA PHE A 109 -36.44 28.39 9.26
C PHE A 109 -36.83 29.52 8.29
N GLY A 110 -36.78 29.33 6.96
CA GLY A 110 -37.06 30.38 5.97
C GLY A 110 -37.55 29.86 4.64
N THR A 111 -38.76 30.24 4.34
CA THR A 111 -39.46 30.37 3.03
C THR A 111 -38.99 29.46 1.88
N GLY A 112 -39.72 28.36 1.72
CA GLY A 112 -39.54 27.33 0.72
C GLY A 112 -39.50 27.81 -0.73
N GLU A 113 -38.52 27.29 -1.40
CA GLU A 113 -38.51 26.77 -2.78
C GLU A 113 -37.26 25.94 -2.93
N SER A 114 -37.23 24.81 -2.23
CA SER A 114 -36.16 23.80 -2.45
C SER A 114 -36.38 23.14 -3.80
N GLN A 115 -35.74 23.66 -4.84
CA GLN A 115 -35.48 22.87 -6.03
C GLN A 115 -34.48 21.79 -5.63
N ASN A 116 -34.99 20.63 -5.18
CA ASN A 116 -34.22 19.40 -5.01
C ASN A 116 -33.77 18.94 -6.40
N GLU A 117 -32.74 19.55 -6.96
CA GLU A 117 -31.96 18.91 -8.02
C GLU A 117 -31.32 17.69 -7.40
N LEU A 118 -31.86 16.51 -7.73
CA LEU A 118 -31.27 15.24 -7.37
C LEU A 118 -29.84 15.18 -7.93
N ILE A 119 -28.86 15.45 -7.06
CA ILE A 119 -27.44 15.36 -7.42
C ILE A 119 -27.19 13.89 -7.78
N LYS A 120 -27.06 13.59 -9.08
CA LYS A 120 -26.76 12.24 -9.55
C LYS A 120 -25.36 11.83 -9.06
N THR A 121 -25.27 10.65 -8.48
CA THR A 121 -23.98 10.03 -8.15
C THR A 121 -23.18 9.83 -9.44
N PRO A 122 -21.93 10.31 -9.53
CA PRO A 122 -21.07 10.03 -10.66
C PRO A 122 -20.81 8.52 -10.80
N THR A 123 -20.48 8.09 -12.00
CA THR A 123 -20.03 6.71 -12.27
C THR A 123 -18.52 6.65 -12.38
N LEU A 124 -17.95 5.51 -12.06
CA LEU A 124 -16.54 5.24 -12.29
C LEU A 124 -16.22 5.30 -13.78
N GLY A 125 -15.08 5.86 -14.12
CA GLY A 125 -14.56 5.91 -15.47
C GLY A 125 -14.08 4.54 -15.96
N ASN A 126 -13.71 4.49 -17.24
CA ASN A 126 -13.10 3.30 -17.83
C ASN A 126 -11.58 3.50 -17.82
N SER A 127 -10.92 3.08 -16.73
CA SER A 127 -9.47 3.16 -16.57
C SER A 127 -8.87 1.77 -16.78
N GLU A 128 -7.71 1.70 -17.40
CA GLU A 128 -6.96 0.46 -17.55
C GLU A 128 -6.50 -0.02 -16.16
N GLU A 129 -6.67 -1.31 -15.89
CA GLU A 129 -6.22 -1.89 -14.62
C GLU A 129 -4.70 -1.84 -14.52
N TRP A 130 -4.23 -1.63 -13.30
CA TRP A 130 -2.78 -1.68 -13.04
C TRP A 130 -2.27 -3.09 -13.27
N SER A 131 -1.06 -3.17 -13.80
CA SER A 131 -0.32 -4.43 -13.79
C SER A 131 -0.08 -4.86 -12.33
N GLU A 132 0.09 -6.17 -12.11
CA GLU A 132 0.42 -6.70 -10.79
C GLU A 132 1.66 -6.01 -10.19
N LYS A 133 2.70 -5.81 -10.99
CA LYS A 133 3.92 -5.09 -10.58
C LYS A 133 3.63 -3.66 -10.14
N GLU A 134 2.75 -2.95 -10.83
CA GLU A 134 2.37 -1.59 -10.45
C GLU A 134 1.57 -1.59 -9.14
N ALA A 135 0.62 -2.50 -8.98
CA ALA A 135 -0.17 -2.63 -7.76
C ALA A 135 0.72 -2.93 -6.55
N LEU A 136 1.65 -3.88 -6.67
CA LEU A 136 2.62 -4.23 -5.63
C LEU A 136 3.56 -3.06 -5.30
N SER A 137 4.01 -2.30 -6.31
CA SER A 137 4.83 -1.11 -6.09
C SER A 137 4.10 -0.04 -5.26
N LYS A 138 2.81 0.18 -5.54
CA LYS A 138 1.98 1.12 -4.78
C LYS A 138 1.68 0.63 -3.36
N GLU A 139 1.46 -0.66 -3.18
CA GLU A 139 1.34 -1.26 -1.83
C GLU A 139 2.60 -1.02 -1.01
N MET A 140 3.77 -1.35 -1.57
CA MET A 140 5.06 -1.14 -0.90
C MET A 140 5.28 0.32 -0.52
N GLU A 141 4.87 1.27 -1.36
CA GLU A 141 5.00 2.71 -1.08
C GLU A 141 4.25 3.13 0.19
N VAL A 142 3.04 2.62 0.40
CA VAL A 142 2.14 3.07 1.49
C VAL A 142 2.08 2.13 2.68
N LEU A 143 2.34 0.83 2.50
CA LEU A 143 2.34 -0.18 3.56
C LEU A 143 3.75 -0.52 4.05
N GLY A 144 4.78 -0.34 3.21
CA GLY A 144 6.14 -0.78 3.48
C GLY A 144 6.34 -2.29 3.40
N LEU A 145 5.35 -3.02 2.88
CA LEU A 145 5.38 -4.46 2.65
C LEU A 145 4.42 -4.83 1.51
N TYR A 146 4.61 -6.01 0.94
CA TYR A 146 3.71 -6.57 -0.06
C TYR A 146 2.60 -7.39 0.62
N VAL A 147 1.35 -7.16 0.26
CA VAL A 147 0.17 -7.86 0.82
C VAL A 147 -0.51 -8.74 -0.23
N SER A 148 -0.68 -8.23 -1.44
CA SER A 148 -1.42 -8.93 -2.50
C SER A 148 -0.60 -10.03 -3.18
N GLY A 149 0.74 -9.99 -3.08
CA GLY A 149 1.66 -10.91 -3.71
C GLY A 149 3.11 -10.51 -3.43
N HIS A 150 4.06 -11.09 -4.14
CA HIS A 150 5.47 -10.69 -4.05
C HIS A 150 6.06 -10.61 -5.46
N PRO A 151 6.86 -9.56 -5.80
CA PRO A 151 7.41 -9.40 -7.15
C PRO A 151 8.25 -10.58 -7.65
N LEU A 152 8.83 -11.35 -6.74
CA LEU A 152 9.63 -12.54 -7.05
C LEU A 152 8.81 -13.80 -7.31
N LEU A 153 7.48 -13.78 -7.14
CA LEU A 153 6.66 -14.98 -7.40
C LEU A 153 6.70 -15.41 -8.86
N GLU A 154 6.82 -14.47 -9.79
CA GLU A 154 7.00 -14.77 -11.22
C GLU A 154 8.33 -15.48 -11.53
N HIS A 155 9.31 -15.43 -10.60
CA HIS A 155 10.62 -16.06 -10.69
C HIS A 155 10.81 -17.19 -9.68
N ALA A 156 9.72 -17.69 -9.07
CA ALA A 156 9.81 -18.68 -7.99
C ALA A 156 10.52 -19.96 -8.42
N ASP A 157 10.20 -20.46 -9.62
CA ASP A 157 10.81 -21.69 -10.17
C ASP A 157 12.32 -21.50 -10.40
N ASP A 158 12.73 -20.35 -10.96
CA ASP A 158 14.15 -20.02 -11.18
C ASP A 158 14.89 -19.91 -9.83
N LEU A 159 14.25 -19.28 -8.84
CA LEU A 159 14.84 -19.13 -7.52
C LEU A 159 15.00 -20.48 -6.83
N GLU A 160 14.03 -21.38 -6.93
CA GLU A 160 14.12 -22.73 -6.38
C GLU A 160 15.25 -23.54 -7.06
N GLU A 161 15.40 -23.41 -8.39
CA GLU A 161 16.44 -24.14 -9.14
C GLU A 161 17.86 -23.62 -8.86
N PHE A 162 18.05 -22.29 -8.79
CA PHE A 162 19.37 -21.68 -8.74
C PHE A 162 19.85 -21.27 -7.35
N THR A 163 19.01 -21.29 -6.30
CA THR A 163 19.43 -20.92 -4.95
C THR A 163 19.70 -22.15 -4.08
N THR A 164 20.67 -22.04 -3.18
CA THR A 164 21.00 -23.11 -2.24
C THR A 164 20.38 -22.91 -0.86
N VAL A 165 19.81 -21.73 -0.61
CA VAL A 165 19.21 -21.36 0.67
C VAL A 165 17.91 -20.60 0.41
N SER A 166 16.82 -21.04 1.04
CA SER A 166 15.60 -20.27 1.21
C SER A 166 15.64 -19.58 2.58
N PHE A 167 15.23 -18.29 2.65
CA PHE A 167 15.18 -17.58 3.93
C PHE A 167 13.89 -17.90 4.70
N GLU A 168 13.56 -19.18 4.84
CA GLU A 168 12.47 -19.59 5.72
C GLU A 168 12.91 -19.50 7.18
N GLU A 169 11.96 -19.19 8.07
CA GLU A 169 12.24 -19.06 9.50
C GLU A 169 12.93 -20.33 10.06
N GLY A 170 14.09 -20.13 10.69
CA GLY A 170 14.83 -21.18 11.38
C GLY A 170 15.99 -21.79 10.60
N GLN A 171 16.28 -21.36 9.39
CA GLN A 171 17.44 -21.84 8.65
C GLN A 171 18.72 -21.15 9.14
N GLU A 172 19.57 -21.87 9.87
CA GLU A 172 20.88 -21.37 10.29
C GLU A 172 21.92 -21.58 9.17
N ILE A 173 22.46 -20.48 8.65
CA ILE A 173 23.58 -20.50 7.71
C ILE A 173 24.88 -20.48 8.50
N SER A 174 25.71 -21.49 8.33
CA SER A 174 27.03 -21.54 8.96
C SER A 174 27.95 -20.47 8.37
N LYS A 175 28.78 -19.83 9.22
CA LYS A 175 29.75 -18.79 8.80
C LYS A 175 30.79 -19.25 7.77
N LYS A 176 30.89 -20.54 7.50
CA LYS A 176 31.87 -21.13 6.57
C LYS A 176 31.23 -21.56 5.25
N ASP A 177 29.91 -21.53 5.13
CA ASP A 177 29.24 -22.00 3.94
C ASP A 177 29.22 -20.95 2.85
N THR A 178 29.49 -21.37 1.63
CA THR A 178 29.22 -20.57 0.44
C THR A 178 27.79 -20.89 -0.01
N VAL A 179 26.95 -19.87 -0.07
CA VAL A 179 25.55 -20.02 -0.43
C VAL A 179 25.19 -19.17 -1.65
N LEU A 180 24.28 -19.67 -2.47
CA LEU A 180 23.65 -18.91 -3.55
C LEU A 180 22.29 -18.43 -3.05
N VAL A 181 22.10 -17.12 -3.13
CA VAL A 181 20.90 -16.44 -2.66
C VAL A 181 20.29 -15.67 -3.80
N GLY A 182 18.99 -15.78 -3.99
CA GLY A 182 18.23 -15.01 -4.98
C GLY A 182 17.26 -14.05 -4.31
N GLY A 183 17.20 -12.83 -4.83
CA GLY A 183 16.29 -11.82 -4.27
C GLY A 183 16.35 -10.50 -5.03
N MET A 184 15.52 -9.56 -4.59
CA MET A 184 15.45 -8.21 -5.12
C MET A 184 16.22 -7.25 -4.21
N ILE A 185 17.11 -6.45 -4.79
CA ILE A 185 17.82 -5.41 -4.04
C ILE A 185 16.87 -4.23 -3.80
N THR A 186 16.58 -3.95 -2.53
CA THR A 186 15.65 -2.89 -2.12
C THR A 186 16.36 -1.62 -1.65
N LYS A 187 17.61 -1.75 -1.17
CA LYS A 187 18.38 -0.61 -0.66
C LYS A 187 19.87 -0.85 -0.90
N ILE A 188 20.59 0.19 -1.26
CA ILE A 188 22.05 0.17 -1.39
C ILE A 188 22.63 1.35 -0.61
N VAL A 189 23.56 1.06 0.30
CA VAL A 189 24.28 2.07 1.07
C VAL A 189 25.79 1.84 0.87
N ARG A 190 26.48 2.83 0.30
CA ARG A 190 27.95 2.80 0.17
C ARG A 190 28.58 3.45 1.40
N ARG A 191 29.64 2.85 1.90
CA ARG A 191 30.43 3.34 3.04
C ARG A 191 31.92 3.05 2.83
N TYR A 192 32.76 3.66 3.65
CA TYR A 192 34.20 3.39 3.68
C TYR A 192 34.56 2.70 4.99
N ASP A 193 35.41 1.70 4.93
CA ASP A 193 35.95 1.03 6.10
C ASP A 193 37.03 1.89 6.82
N LYS A 194 37.53 1.40 7.96
CA LYS A 194 38.57 2.12 8.74
C LYS A 194 39.90 2.30 7.98
N ARG A 195 40.08 1.61 6.85
CA ARG A 195 41.25 1.70 5.96
C ARG A 195 40.94 2.50 4.68
N ASN A 196 39.82 3.23 4.68
CA ASN A 196 39.35 4.04 3.54
C ASN A 196 39.08 3.21 2.27
N ARG A 197 38.67 1.95 2.40
CA ARG A 197 38.26 1.09 1.29
C ARG A 197 36.75 1.13 1.16
N GLU A 198 36.25 1.21 -0.05
CA GLU A 198 34.81 1.27 -0.30
C GLU A 198 34.15 -0.09 0.02
N MET A 199 32.97 -0.02 0.64
CA MET A 199 32.09 -1.14 0.96
C MET A 199 30.68 -0.78 0.56
N ALA A 200 29.89 -1.77 0.14
CA ALA A 200 28.47 -1.62 -0.07
C ALA A 200 27.68 -2.53 0.87
N PHE A 201 26.63 -1.99 1.43
CA PHE A 201 25.62 -2.72 2.17
C PHE A 201 24.35 -2.66 1.34
N PHE A 202 23.71 -3.77 1.13
CA PHE A 202 22.41 -3.79 0.47
C PHE A 202 21.45 -4.75 1.14
N ASP A 203 20.21 -4.35 1.14
CA ASP A 203 19.10 -5.14 1.63
C ASP A 203 18.57 -5.97 0.46
N LEU A 204 18.52 -7.27 0.62
CA LEU A 204 17.99 -8.23 -0.33
C LEU A 204 16.66 -8.76 0.21
N ASP A 205 15.60 -8.53 -0.55
CA ASP A 205 14.27 -9.05 -0.28
C ASP A 205 14.08 -10.34 -1.06
N CYS A 206 13.80 -11.44 -0.35
CA CYS A 206 13.70 -12.80 -0.87
C CYS A 206 12.29 -13.34 -0.66
N LEU A 207 11.88 -14.41 -1.34
CA LEU A 207 10.54 -14.99 -1.19
C LEU A 207 10.20 -15.42 0.24
N GLY A 208 11.18 -15.90 1.01
CA GLY A 208 10.97 -16.40 2.37
C GLY A 208 11.46 -15.46 3.47
N GLY A 209 12.00 -14.26 3.14
CA GLY A 209 12.55 -13.36 4.14
C GLY A 209 13.44 -12.28 3.58
N HIS A 210 14.24 -11.69 4.46
CA HIS A 210 15.05 -10.51 4.17
C HIS A 210 16.48 -10.75 4.63
N ALA A 211 17.48 -10.32 3.84
CA ALA A 211 18.89 -10.43 4.16
C ALA A 211 19.64 -9.11 3.98
N GLU A 212 20.48 -8.74 4.94
CA GLU A 212 21.46 -7.67 4.77
C GLU A 212 22.77 -8.26 4.24
N ILE A 213 23.23 -7.80 3.09
CA ILE A 213 24.42 -8.28 2.41
C ILE A 213 25.50 -7.20 2.43
N VAL A 214 26.72 -7.59 2.81
CA VAL A 214 27.89 -6.72 2.86
C VAL A 214 28.88 -7.12 1.76
N VAL A 215 29.15 -6.20 0.84
CA VAL A 215 30.13 -6.38 -0.24
C VAL A 215 31.35 -5.52 0.04
N CYS A 216 32.52 -6.18 0.17
CA CYS A 216 33.81 -5.52 0.23
C CYS A 216 34.45 -5.57 -1.15
N LEU A 217 34.88 -4.45 -1.71
CA LEU A 217 35.48 -4.35 -3.05
C LEU A 217 36.79 -5.16 -3.23
N LEU A 218 37.39 -5.67 -2.15
CA LEU A 218 38.55 -6.58 -2.25
C LEU A 218 38.23 -7.87 -3.01
N TYR A 219 36.96 -8.28 -3.10
CA TYR A 219 36.56 -9.49 -3.83
C TYR A 219 36.32 -9.27 -5.33
N THR A 220 36.18 -8.01 -5.78
CA THR A 220 35.92 -7.73 -7.20
C THR A 220 37.19 -7.52 -8.01
N SER A 221 38.34 -7.27 -7.37
CA SER A 221 39.64 -7.15 -8.07
C SER A 221 40.29 -8.49 -8.34
N ASP A 222 40.08 -9.50 -7.47
CA ASP A 222 40.70 -10.83 -7.65
C ASP A 222 39.97 -11.67 -8.72
N ALA A 223 38.66 -11.47 -8.93
CA ALA A 223 37.90 -12.18 -9.96
C ALA A 223 38.26 -11.75 -11.39
N ALA A 224 38.91 -10.60 -11.58
CA ALA A 224 39.34 -10.11 -12.89
C ALA A 224 40.77 -10.56 -13.25
N ASP A 225 41.58 -10.97 -12.27
CA ASP A 225 42.97 -11.35 -12.46
C ASP A 225 43.14 -12.87 -12.71
N ASP A 226 42.15 -13.71 -12.37
CA ASP A 226 42.16 -15.17 -12.62
C ASP A 226 41.81 -15.56 -14.08
N SER A 227 41.61 -14.58 -14.97
CA SER A 227 41.36 -14.84 -16.40
C SER A 227 42.60 -14.71 -17.29
N GLN A 228 43.80 -14.67 -16.69
CA GLN A 228 45.08 -14.79 -17.41
C GLN A 228 45.88 -15.96 -16.91
N CYS A 229 45.47 -17.18 -17.31
CA CYS A 229 46.34 -18.32 -17.49
C CYS A 229 45.83 -19.18 -18.66
#